data_44e803aa7967df434f029f77b2032a0c
#
_entry.id   44e803aa7967df434f029f77b2032a0c
#
_cell.length_a   1.000
_cell.length_b   1.000
_cell.length_c   1.000
_cell.angle_alpha   90.00
_cell.angle_beta   90.00
_cell.angle_gamma   90.00
#
_symmetry.space_group_name_H-M   'P 1'
#
loop_
_entity.id
_entity.type
_entity.pdbx_description
1 polymer ?
#
loop_
_entity_poly.entity_id
_entity_poly.type
_entity_poly.pdbx_seq_one_letter_code
_entity_poly.pdbx_strand_id
1 'polypeptide(L)'
;MQEFDLIVIGGGPGGYLCAERAGKAGLRTALIEKRALGGTCLNEGCIPTKSLLYCAKQYQAALHGAEYGVTAQNVSIDHAQVVARKNGVVKTLVRGVGAAMKAHGVTVFAAEGRILGKTGERFEVAAGGETLSAPRLVLASGSSAVIPPIPGVREGLASGFVMTNRELLSLSEQPESLVCIGGGVIGLEMACYFASIGTKVTVIEMLPKIAGSTDPEICELLMRTYKKQGMDFCLNARVEAVTERSVVYSDASGRHEIACGRVLLSAGRRADVTGLNVEALGIALERGAVVTDRQMRTNVPGVWAVGDCNGKLMLAHTAYREAEVAVNDMLGKKDAIDYSFIPSVIYTTPEVACVGETEQSAREKGLDVQVVKAPMALSGRYLAENPKGTGFCKLLYDRKNRCVVGVHMVGSYVSEIIYGAAMMVHSKLPVQHLDKIVFPHPTVGEVVREALFLL
;
A
#
# COMPACT_ATOMS: atom_id res chain seq x y z
N MET A 1 15.79 -15.50 31.22
CA MET A 1 15.00 -14.33 30.85
C MET A 1 15.96 -13.21 30.47
N GLN A 2 15.80 -12.63 29.27
CA GLN A 2 16.63 -11.48 28.83
C GLN A 2 15.87 -10.18 29.05
N GLU A 3 16.55 -9.14 29.50
CA GLU A 3 15.94 -7.85 29.80
C GLU A 3 16.24 -6.81 28.71
N PHE A 4 15.22 -6.06 28.32
CA PHE A 4 15.26 -4.96 27.36
C PHE A 4 14.52 -3.74 27.92
N ASP A 5 14.67 -2.58 27.26
CA ASP A 5 13.90 -1.38 27.55
C ASP A 5 12.63 -1.32 26.69
N LEU A 6 12.66 -2.02 25.53
CA LEU A 6 11.57 -2.14 24.58
C LEU A 6 11.58 -3.51 23.90
N ILE A 7 10.41 -4.13 23.77
CA ILE A 7 10.18 -5.27 22.89
C ILE A 7 9.25 -4.84 21.77
N VAL A 8 9.61 -5.15 20.51
CA VAL A 8 8.78 -4.93 19.31
C VAL A 8 8.44 -6.28 18.70
N ILE A 9 7.15 -6.58 18.51
CA ILE A 9 6.69 -7.82 17.89
C ILE A 9 6.22 -7.53 16.46
N GLY A 10 6.97 -8.05 15.48
CA GLY A 10 6.78 -7.86 14.03
C GLY A 10 7.84 -6.96 13.43
N GLY A 11 8.52 -7.47 12.39
CA GLY A 11 9.63 -6.81 11.68
C GLY A 11 9.23 -6.14 10.36
N GLY A 12 7.94 -5.81 10.18
CA GLY A 12 7.43 -5.02 9.06
C GLY A 12 7.80 -3.53 9.16
N PRO A 13 7.31 -2.67 8.24
CA PRO A 13 7.63 -1.23 8.21
C PRO A 13 7.47 -0.51 9.55
N GLY A 14 6.35 -0.71 10.25
CA GLY A 14 6.14 -0.12 11.57
C GLY A 14 7.14 -0.64 12.60
N GLY A 15 7.36 -1.97 12.62
CA GLY A 15 8.19 -2.60 13.64
C GLY A 15 9.69 -2.32 13.48
N TYR A 16 10.26 -2.52 12.28
CA TYR A 16 11.69 -2.27 12.11
C TYR A 16 12.06 -0.80 12.25
N LEU A 17 11.19 0.13 11.79
CA LEU A 17 11.45 1.55 11.99
C LEU A 17 11.32 1.94 13.47
N CYS A 18 10.31 1.42 14.17
CA CYS A 18 10.16 1.62 15.62
C CYS A 18 11.42 1.15 16.36
N ALA A 19 11.89 -0.07 16.09
CA ALA A 19 13.08 -0.63 16.71
C ALA A 19 14.34 0.18 16.38
N GLU A 20 14.52 0.61 15.13
CA GLU A 20 15.63 1.46 14.70
C GLU A 20 15.65 2.79 15.46
N ARG A 21 14.50 3.50 15.49
CA ARG A 21 14.38 4.79 16.17
C ARG A 21 14.59 4.67 17.69
N ALA A 22 14.06 3.62 18.31
CA ALA A 22 14.25 3.34 19.72
C ALA A 22 15.73 3.01 20.04
N GLY A 23 16.37 2.15 19.25
CA GLY A 23 17.80 1.83 19.40
C GLY A 23 18.69 3.06 19.21
N LYS A 24 18.42 3.88 18.18
CA LYS A 24 19.11 5.17 17.98
C LYS A 24 18.95 6.14 19.17
N ALA A 25 17.82 6.07 19.87
CA ALA A 25 17.58 6.86 21.10
C ALA A 25 18.22 6.26 22.36
N GLY A 26 18.97 5.16 22.23
CA GLY A 26 19.68 4.51 23.33
C GLY A 26 18.89 3.46 24.10
N LEU A 27 17.68 3.10 23.67
CA LEU A 27 16.92 2.03 24.30
C LEU A 27 17.47 0.66 23.89
N ARG A 28 17.72 -0.23 24.83
CA ARG A 28 18.01 -1.65 24.55
C ARG A 28 16.75 -2.29 23.99
N THR A 29 16.74 -2.54 22.69
CA THR A 29 15.55 -2.94 21.95
C THR A 29 15.68 -4.36 21.41
N ALA A 30 14.65 -5.18 21.67
CA ALA A 30 14.43 -6.47 21.03
C ALA A 30 13.40 -6.32 19.90
N LEU A 31 13.70 -6.87 18.73
CA LEU A 31 12.77 -7.00 17.61
C LEU A 31 12.52 -8.48 17.31
N ILE A 32 11.28 -8.92 17.39
CA ILE A 32 10.91 -10.32 17.14
C ILE A 32 10.22 -10.39 15.78
N GLU A 33 10.76 -11.19 14.85
CA GLU A 33 10.19 -11.39 13.52
C GLU A 33 10.19 -12.87 13.15
N LYS A 34 9.00 -13.40 12.84
CA LYS A 34 8.82 -14.85 12.61
C LYS A 34 9.20 -15.33 11.21
N ARG A 35 9.38 -14.43 10.25
CA ARG A 35 9.62 -14.80 8.84
C ARG A 35 10.83 -14.09 8.26
N ALA A 36 10.69 -12.81 7.94
CA ALA A 36 11.77 -12.02 7.35
C ALA A 36 11.58 -10.53 7.69
N LEU A 37 12.67 -9.85 8.03
CA LEU A 37 12.67 -8.40 8.19
C LEU A 37 12.12 -7.71 6.94
N GLY A 38 11.45 -6.58 7.14
CA GLY A 38 10.79 -5.83 6.07
C GLY A 38 9.31 -6.18 5.90
N GLY A 39 8.83 -7.30 6.50
CA GLY A 39 7.42 -7.69 6.52
C GLY A 39 6.80 -7.82 5.13
N THR A 40 5.49 -7.63 5.03
CA THR A 40 4.74 -7.71 3.77
C THR A 40 5.29 -6.74 2.71
N CYS A 41 5.58 -5.49 3.07
CA CYS A 41 5.97 -4.47 2.11
C CYS A 41 7.24 -4.84 1.32
N LEU A 42 8.33 -5.24 1.98
CA LEU A 42 9.57 -5.59 1.30
C LEU A 42 9.55 -6.97 0.65
N ASN A 43 8.85 -7.94 1.25
CA ASN A 43 8.94 -9.33 0.81
C ASN A 43 7.79 -9.74 -0.13
N GLU A 44 6.57 -9.20 0.06
CA GLU A 44 5.34 -9.75 -0.54
C GLU A 44 4.36 -8.66 -1.01
N GLY A 45 4.77 -7.40 -1.07
CA GLY A 45 3.88 -6.28 -1.36
C GLY A 45 4.54 -5.21 -2.20
N CYS A 46 4.89 -4.08 -1.58
CA CYS A 46 5.31 -2.85 -2.25
C CYS A 46 6.47 -3.08 -3.23
N ILE A 47 7.59 -3.52 -2.71
CA ILE A 47 8.85 -3.60 -3.48
C ILE A 47 8.81 -4.67 -4.58
N PRO A 48 8.38 -5.91 -4.30
CA PRO A 48 8.24 -6.91 -5.36
C PRO A 48 7.31 -6.45 -6.47
N THR A 49 6.14 -5.89 -6.13
CA THR A 49 5.17 -5.37 -7.12
C THR A 49 5.75 -4.27 -7.99
N LYS A 50 6.40 -3.26 -7.38
CA LYS A 50 7.00 -2.14 -8.14
C LYS A 50 8.17 -2.61 -9.01
N SER A 51 8.89 -3.63 -8.56
CA SER A 51 9.94 -4.26 -9.36
C SER A 51 9.38 -4.94 -10.62
N LEU A 52 8.24 -5.65 -10.50
CA LEU A 52 7.55 -6.26 -11.63
C LEU A 52 6.99 -5.20 -12.59
N LEU A 53 6.26 -4.21 -12.06
CA LEU A 53 5.66 -3.12 -12.85
C LEU A 53 6.72 -2.33 -13.63
N TYR A 54 7.89 -2.09 -13.03
CA TYR A 54 8.99 -1.43 -13.73
C TYR A 54 9.52 -2.26 -14.90
N CYS A 55 9.65 -3.58 -14.76
CA CYS A 55 10.04 -4.47 -15.86
C CYS A 55 8.99 -4.46 -16.98
N ALA A 56 7.70 -4.50 -16.64
CA ALA A 56 6.62 -4.37 -17.62
C ALA A 56 6.68 -3.02 -18.34
N LYS A 57 6.96 -1.92 -17.64
CA LYS A 57 7.13 -0.59 -18.24
C LYS A 57 8.27 -0.58 -19.26
N GLN A 58 9.42 -1.22 -18.96
CA GLN A 58 10.54 -1.32 -19.91
C GLN A 58 10.17 -2.17 -21.14
N TYR A 59 9.46 -3.28 -20.94
CA TYR A 59 8.97 -4.12 -22.02
C TYR A 59 8.02 -3.35 -22.95
N GLN A 60 7.03 -2.64 -22.38
CA GLN A 60 6.07 -1.84 -23.13
C GLN A 60 6.75 -0.67 -23.85
N ALA A 61 7.75 -0.03 -23.24
CA ALA A 61 8.54 1.02 -23.88
C ALA A 61 9.31 0.49 -25.11
N ALA A 62 9.84 -0.72 -25.04
CA ALA A 62 10.51 -1.35 -26.17
C ALA A 62 9.52 -1.72 -27.30
N LEU A 63 8.32 -2.23 -26.97
CA LEU A 63 7.28 -2.57 -27.94
C LEU A 63 6.75 -1.34 -28.68
N HIS A 64 6.63 -0.19 -28.00
CA HIS A 64 6.05 1.04 -28.54
C HIS A 64 7.10 2.09 -28.88
N GLY A 65 8.36 1.71 -28.94
CA GLY A 65 9.51 2.62 -29.20
C GLY A 65 9.37 3.41 -30.50
N ALA A 66 8.70 2.87 -31.50
CA ALA A 66 8.47 3.52 -32.80
C ALA A 66 7.76 4.90 -32.66
N GLU A 67 6.94 5.10 -31.64
CA GLU A 67 6.30 6.40 -31.36
C GLU A 67 7.33 7.49 -31.02
N TYR A 68 8.54 7.07 -30.58
CA TYR A 68 9.66 7.94 -30.19
C TYR A 68 10.84 7.85 -31.16
N GLY A 69 10.64 7.24 -32.35
CA GLY A 69 11.71 7.03 -33.34
C GLY A 69 12.71 5.92 -32.96
N VAL A 70 12.39 5.09 -31.99
CA VAL A 70 13.23 3.94 -31.57
C VAL A 70 12.68 2.66 -32.20
N THR A 71 13.51 1.99 -33.02
CA THR A 71 13.16 0.70 -33.63
C THR A 71 13.76 -0.43 -32.81
N ALA A 72 12.91 -1.35 -32.36
CA ALA A 72 13.32 -2.59 -31.70
C ALA A 72 12.72 -3.79 -32.43
N GLN A 73 13.47 -4.88 -32.54
CA GLN A 73 13.04 -6.12 -33.18
C GLN A 73 13.09 -7.28 -32.19
N ASN A 74 12.18 -8.25 -32.35
CA ASN A 74 12.11 -9.46 -31.53
C ASN A 74 12.03 -9.17 -30.02
N VAL A 75 11.27 -8.16 -29.64
CA VAL A 75 11.08 -7.79 -28.23
C VAL A 75 10.32 -8.88 -27.51
N SER A 76 10.92 -9.45 -26.49
CA SER A 76 10.29 -10.47 -25.63
C SER A 76 10.55 -10.18 -24.16
N ILE A 77 9.76 -10.75 -23.28
CA ILE A 77 9.97 -10.69 -21.83
C ILE A 77 10.07 -12.11 -21.27
N ASP A 78 11.08 -12.34 -20.44
CA ASP A 78 11.23 -13.57 -19.66
C ASP A 78 10.74 -13.32 -18.23
N HIS A 79 9.54 -13.84 -17.93
CA HIS A 79 8.91 -13.64 -16.63
C HIS A 79 9.73 -14.29 -15.49
N ALA A 80 10.36 -15.44 -15.71
CA ALA A 80 11.20 -16.08 -14.69
C ALA A 80 12.41 -15.18 -14.34
N GLN A 81 13.03 -14.57 -15.34
CA GLN A 81 14.12 -13.62 -15.13
C GLN A 81 13.65 -12.34 -14.39
N VAL A 82 12.44 -11.85 -14.71
CA VAL A 82 11.83 -10.72 -13.99
C VAL A 82 11.64 -11.06 -12.51
N VAL A 83 11.13 -12.25 -12.20
CA VAL A 83 10.97 -12.74 -10.81
C VAL A 83 12.33 -12.89 -10.11
N ALA A 84 13.34 -13.43 -10.80
CA ALA A 84 14.69 -13.54 -10.25
C ALA A 84 15.29 -12.17 -9.92
N ARG A 85 15.16 -11.17 -10.83
CA ARG A 85 15.56 -9.79 -10.60
C ARG A 85 14.86 -9.19 -9.38
N LYS A 86 13.54 -9.33 -9.29
CA LYS A 86 12.74 -8.89 -8.15
C LYS A 86 13.26 -9.49 -6.83
N ASN A 87 13.57 -10.79 -6.80
CA ASN A 87 14.12 -11.45 -5.62
C ASN A 87 15.49 -10.84 -5.22
N GLY A 88 16.33 -10.47 -6.17
CA GLY A 88 17.59 -9.77 -5.93
C GLY A 88 17.40 -8.41 -5.24
N VAL A 89 16.41 -7.62 -5.71
CA VAL A 89 16.06 -6.31 -5.11
C VAL A 89 15.58 -6.50 -3.67
N VAL A 90 14.64 -7.43 -3.44
CA VAL A 90 14.12 -7.74 -2.10
C VAL A 90 15.25 -8.14 -1.15
N LYS A 91 16.11 -9.08 -1.57
CA LYS A 91 17.24 -9.54 -0.76
C LYS A 91 18.20 -8.41 -0.37
N THR A 92 18.41 -7.45 -1.26
CA THR A 92 19.26 -6.28 -0.99
C THR A 92 18.66 -5.39 0.08
N LEU A 93 17.35 -5.09 -0.01
CA LEU A 93 16.67 -4.23 0.94
C LEU A 93 16.49 -4.89 2.32
N VAL A 94 16.15 -6.18 2.36
CA VAL A 94 16.05 -6.95 3.62
C VAL A 94 17.40 -6.97 4.35
N ARG A 95 18.51 -7.16 3.62
CA ARG A 95 19.86 -7.04 4.20
C ARG A 95 20.13 -5.63 4.74
N GLY A 96 19.68 -4.59 4.02
CA GLY A 96 19.78 -3.20 4.49
C GLY A 96 19.07 -2.97 5.82
N VAL A 97 17.85 -3.51 5.97
CA VAL A 97 17.12 -3.45 7.27
C VAL A 97 17.90 -4.17 8.37
N GLY A 98 18.42 -5.38 8.10
CA GLY A 98 19.24 -6.10 9.08
C GLY A 98 20.50 -5.34 9.48
N ALA A 99 21.17 -4.68 8.53
CA ALA A 99 22.32 -3.83 8.81
C ALA A 99 21.96 -2.62 9.68
N ALA A 100 20.80 -1.98 9.43
CA ALA A 100 20.30 -0.88 10.25
C ALA A 100 19.98 -1.33 11.70
N MET A 101 19.36 -2.50 11.86
CA MET A 101 19.13 -3.07 13.20
C MET A 101 20.46 -3.22 13.97
N LYS A 102 21.46 -3.83 13.32
CA LYS A 102 22.78 -4.01 13.93
C LYS A 102 23.47 -2.68 14.25
N ALA A 103 23.40 -1.70 13.34
CA ALA A 103 24.03 -0.40 13.53
C ALA A 103 23.45 0.39 14.72
N HIS A 104 22.18 0.14 15.04
CA HIS A 104 21.49 0.81 16.16
C HIS A 104 21.34 -0.08 17.41
N GLY A 105 22.10 -1.17 17.52
CA GLY A 105 22.13 -2.03 18.71
C GLY A 105 20.82 -2.80 18.97
N VAL A 106 19.99 -3.01 17.95
CA VAL A 106 18.74 -3.78 18.08
C VAL A 106 19.05 -5.27 18.01
N THR A 107 18.60 -6.03 19.01
CA THR A 107 18.70 -7.49 19.01
C THR A 107 17.51 -8.08 18.28
N VAL A 108 17.76 -8.79 17.18
CA VAL A 108 16.72 -9.41 16.36
C VAL A 108 16.56 -10.88 16.73
N PHE A 109 15.33 -11.28 17.06
CA PHE A 109 14.94 -12.68 17.32
C PHE A 109 14.15 -13.22 16.12
N ALA A 110 14.71 -14.20 15.43
CA ALA A 110 14.04 -14.89 14.31
C ALA A 110 13.07 -15.94 14.87
N ALA A 111 11.92 -15.49 15.37
CA ALA A 111 10.97 -16.33 16.10
C ALA A 111 9.55 -15.72 16.05
N GLU A 112 8.55 -16.52 16.39
CA GLU A 112 7.21 -16.02 16.69
C GLU A 112 7.19 -15.41 18.09
N GLY A 113 6.67 -14.16 18.20
CA GLY A 113 6.50 -13.47 19.46
C GLY A 113 5.13 -13.75 20.05
N ARG A 114 5.07 -14.16 21.32
CA ARG A 114 3.83 -14.40 22.06
C ARG A 114 3.88 -13.74 23.43
N ILE A 115 2.88 -12.93 23.75
CA ILE A 115 2.74 -12.29 25.05
C ILE A 115 2.44 -13.37 26.10
N LEU A 116 3.23 -13.40 27.18
CA LEU A 116 3.01 -14.31 28.31
C LEU A 116 2.19 -13.64 29.43
N GLY A 117 2.38 -12.33 29.62
CA GLY A 117 1.71 -11.55 30.64
C GLY A 117 2.53 -10.35 31.06
N LYS A 118 2.29 -9.89 32.29
CA LYS A 118 3.01 -8.80 32.95
C LYS A 118 3.37 -9.19 34.39
N THR A 119 4.63 -9.02 34.75
CA THR A 119 5.13 -9.22 36.13
C THR A 119 5.69 -7.90 36.65
N GLY A 120 5.06 -7.34 37.68
CA GLY A 120 5.34 -5.98 38.11
C GLY A 120 5.09 -4.97 37.01
N GLU A 121 6.09 -4.16 36.68
CA GLU A 121 6.00 -3.15 35.62
C GLU A 121 6.50 -3.66 34.23
N ARG A 122 6.84 -4.95 34.12
CA ARG A 122 7.47 -5.51 32.92
C ARG A 122 6.56 -6.51 32.20
N PHE A 123 6.47 -6.35 30.89
CA PHE A 123 5.82 -7.31 30.00
C PHE A 123 6.77 -8.47 29.73
N GLU A 124 6.24 -9.69 29.69
CA GLU A 124 6.96 -10.89 29.34
C GLU A 124 6.47 -11.41 27.99
N VAL A 125 7.43 -11.71 27.11
CA VAL A 125 7.18 -12.17 25.74
C VAL A 125 8.05 -13.39 25.45
N ALA A 126 7.43 -14.45 24.97
CA ALA A 126 8.14 -15.62 24.44
C ALA A 126 8.63 -15.35 23.03
N ALA A 127 9.87 -15.74 22.73
CA ALA A 127 10.50 -15.64 21.42
C ALA A 127 11.45 -16.84 21.19
N GLY A 128 11.00 -17.86 20.43
CA GLY A 128 11.86 -18.98 20.03
C GLY A 128 12.48 -19.78 21.18
N GLY A 129 11.74 -20.05 22.23
CA GLY A 129 12.22 -20.78 23.43
C GLY A 129 12.86 -19.88 24.48
N GLU A 130 13.04 -18.59 24.21
CA GLU A 130 13.50 -17.59 25.18
C GLU A 130 12.34 -16.77 25.73
N THR A 131 12.48 -16.28 26.96
CA THR A 131 11.58 -15.29 27.56
C THR A 131 12.28 -13.95 27.63
N LEU A 132 11.68 -12.93 27.01
CA LEU A 132 12.13 -11.55 27.01
C LEU A 132 11.26 -10.73 27.95
N SER A 133 11.85 -9.71 28.60
CA SER A 133 11.15 -8.85 29.54
C SER A 133 11.48 -7.38 29.28
N ALA A 134 10.45 -6.51 29.20
CA ALA A 134 10.63 -5.07 29.04
C ALA A 134 9.47 -4.26 29.66
N PRO A 135 9.72 -3.02 30.10
CA PRO A 135 8.64 -2.12 30.55
C PRO A 135 7.81 -1.54 29.42
N ARG A 136 8.23 -1.71 28.16
CA ARG A 136 7.54 -1.20 26.96
C ARG A 136 7.37 -2.31 25.94
N LEU A 137 6.19 -2.33 25.29
CA LEU A 137 5.84 -3.30 24.27
C LEU A 137 5.21 -2.60 23.07
N VAL A 138 5.66 -2.94 21.85
CA VAL A 138 5.05 -2.50 20.59
C VAL A 138 4.52 -3.70 19.81
N LEU A 139 3.26 -3.62 19.43
CA LEU A 139 2.63 -4.55 18.51
C LEU A 139 2.73 -3.99 17.09
N ALA A 140 3.41 -4.74 16.21
CA ALA A 140 3.61 -4.38 14.80
C ALA A 140 3.40 -5.61 13.88
N SER A 141 2.47 -6.48 14.26
CA SER A 141 2.21 -7.78 13.63
C SER A 141 1.61 -7.68 12.22
N GLY A 142 1.14 -6.50 11.84
CA GLY A 142 0.70 -6.22 10.49
C GLY A 142 -0.69 -6.75 10.16
N SER A 143 -0.86 -7.26 8.94
CA SER A 143 -2.14 -7.72 8.39
C SER A 143 -1.97 -8.99 7.57
N SER A 144 -3.08 -9.71 7.37
CA SER A 144 -3.20 -10.87 6.50
C SER A 144 -4.22 -10.63 5.38
N ALA A 145 -4.10 -11.35 4.26
CA ALA A 145 -5.09 -11.33 3.20
C ALA A 145 -6.44 -11.88 3.73
N VAL A 146 -7.53 -11.26 3.32
CA VAL A 146 -8.87 -11.77 3.62
C VAL A 146 -9.15 -12.98 2.74
N ILE A 147 -9.47 -14.10 3.36
CA ILE A 147 -9.93 -15.31 2.69
C ILE A 147 -11.44 -15.40 2.90
N PRO A 148 -12.26 -14.96 1.93
CA PRO A 148 -13.71 -15.01 2.05
C PRO A 148 -14.21 -16.46 2.03
N PRO A 149 -15.37 -16.75 2.64
CA PRO A 149 -15.96 -18.08 2.68
C PRO A 149 -16.67 -18.43 1.36
N ILE A 150 -15.94 -18.31 0.25
CA ILE A 150 -16.40 -18.68 -1.09
C ILE A 150 -16.07 -20.15 -1.33
N PRO A 151 -17.02 -20.98 -1.73
CA PRO A 151 -16.77 -22.37 -2.08
C PRO A 151 -15.62 -22.54 -3.07
N GLY A 152 -14.70 -23.49 -2.84
CA GLY A 152 -13.55 -23.79 -3.67
C GLY A 152 -12.34 -22.88 -3.48
N VAL A 153 -12.44 -21.76 -2.75
CA VAL A 153 -11.29 -20.86 -2.54
C VAL A 153 -10.22 -21.51 -1.68
N ARG A 154 -10.58 -22.23 -0.61
CA ARG A 154 -9.60 -22.89 0.27
C ARG A 154 -8.90 -24.05 -0.43
N GLU A 155 -9.64 -24.83 -1.18
CA GLU A 155 -9.14 -25.93 -2.00
C GLU A 155 -8.21 -25.38 -3.11
N GLY A 156 -8.62 -24.28 -3.75
CA GLY A 156 -7.81 -23.59 -4.75
C GLY A 156 -6.50 -23.01 -4.18
N LEU A 157 -6.51 -22.49 -2.95
CA LEU A 157 -5.29 -22.06 -2.25
C LEU A 157 -4.37 -23.23 -1.94
N ALA A 158 -4.93 -24.37 -1.54
CA ALA A 158 -4.15 -25.58 -1.26
C ALA A 158 -3.52 -26.18 -2.52
N SER A 159 -4.21 -26.14 -3.66
CA SER A 159 -3.71 -26.64 -4.95
C SER A 159 -2.79 -25.64 -5.68
N GLY A 160 -2.76 -24.36 -5.26
CA GLY A 160 -2.04 -23.28 -5.93
C GLY A 160 -2.76 -22.74 -7.17
N PHE A 161 -4.01 -23.12 -7.44
CA PHE A 161 -4.83 -22.49 -8.48
C PHE A 161 -5.29 -21.10 -8.07
N VAL A 162 -5.72 -20.91 -6.80
CA VAL A 162 -5.94 -19.61 -6.18
C VAL A 162 -4.65 -19.18 -5.47
N MET A 163 -4.27 -17.94 -5.64
CA MET A 163 -3.06 -17.35 -5.05
C MET A 163 -3.41 -16.03 -4.39
N THR A 164 -2.78 -15.71 -3.28
CA THR A 164 -2.74 -14.34 -2.78
C THR A 164 -1.61 -13.56 -3.47
N ASN A 165 -1.41 -12.29 -3.08
CA ASN A 165 -0.27 -11.51 -3.55
C ASN A 165 1.08 -12.21 -3.32
N ARG A 166 1.20 -12.98 -2.24
CA ARG A 166 2.44 -13.67 -1.85
C ARG A 166 2.86 -14.72 -2.87
N GLU A 167 1.96 -15.64 -3.18
CA GLU A 167 2.21 -16.75 -4.09
C GLU A 167 2.37 -16.23 -5.52
N LEU A 168 1.50 -15.29 -5.94
CA LEU A 168 1.53 -14.73 -7.29
C LEU A 168 2.82 -13.96 -7.58
N LEU A 169 3.34 -13.19 -6.62
CA LEU A 169 4.63 -12.48 -6.74
C LEU A 169 5.84 -13.43 -6.83
N SER A 170 5.67 -14.69 -6.48
CA SER A 170 6.71 -15.73 -6.52
C SER A 170 6.52 -16.73 -7.66
N LEU A 171 5.42 -16.61 -8.40
CA LEU A 171 5.13 -17.48 -9.55
C LEU A 171 6.15 -17.19 -10.66
N SER A 172 6.91 -18.19 -11.08
CA SER A 172 7.93 -18.09 -12.13
C SER A 172 7.37 -18.33 -13.54
N GLU A 173 6.22 -18.99 -13.64
CA GLU A 173 5.53 -19.22 -14.90
C GLU A 173 4.52 -18.12 -15.17
N GLN A 174 4.57 -17.54 -16.37
CA GLN A 174 3.54 -16.59 -16.79
C GLN A 174 2.24 -17.35 -17.10
N PRO A 175 1.13 -17.07 -16.37
CA PRO A 175 -0.15 -17.71 -16.69
C PRO A 175 -0.71 -17.18 -18.02
N GLU A 176 -1.33 -18.04 -18.81
CA GLU A 176 -2.03 -17.62 -20.03
C GLU A 176 -3.21 -16.69 -19.72
N SER A 177 -3.88 -16.96 -18.61
CA SER A 177 -5.00 -16.15 -18.14
C SER A 177 -5.04 -16.06 -16.63
N LEU A 178 -5.47 -14.89 -16.12
CA LEU A 178 -5.57 -14.55 -14.70
C LEU A 178 -6.92 -13.90 -14.40
N VAL A 179 -7.66 -14.44 -13.44
CA VAL A 179 -8.83 -13.77 -12.86
C VAL A 179 -8.43 -13.16 -11.53
N CYS A 180 -8.63 -11.85 -11.39
CA CYS A 180 -8.43 -11.12 -10.14
C CYS A 180 -9.77 -10.97 -9.41
N ILE A 181 -9.92 -11.59 -8.24
CA ILE A 181 -11.08 -11.40 -7.37
C ILE A 181 -10.80 -10.21 -6.45
N GLY A 182 -11.40 -9.07 -6.77
CA GLY A 182 -11.22 -7.77 -6.12
C GLY A 182 -10.46 -6.77 -6.98
N GLY A 183 -11.08 -5.64 -7.27
CA GLY A 183 -10.57 -4.51 -8.05
C GLY A 183 -9.93 -3.41 -7.19
N GLY A 184 -9.42 -3.77 -6.00
CA GLY A 184 -8.61 -2.88 -5.15
C GLY A 184 -7.18 -2.69 -5.68
N VAL A 185 -6.36 -1.91 -4.94
CA VAL A 185 -4.99 -1.54 -5.37
C VAL A 185 -4.13 -2.76 -5.72
N ILE A 186 -4.12 -3.79 -4.85
CA ILE A 186 -3.32 -5.01 -5.08
C ILE A 186 -3.76 -5.72 -6.36
N GLY A 187 -5.08 -5.92 -6.52
CA GLY A 187 -5.65 -6.56 -7.71
C GLY A 187 -5.30 -5.81 -8.99
N LEU A 188 -5.45 -4.47 -8.98
CA LEU A 188 -5.17 -3.63 -10.14
C LEU A 188 -3.68 -3.58 -10.52
N GLU A 189 -2.78 -3.48 -9.55
CA GLU A 189 -1.34 -3.48 -9.81
C GLU A 189 -0.87 -4.81 -10.42
N MET A 190 -1.36 -5.93 -9.90
CA MET A 190 -1.06 -7.25 -10.48
C MET A 190 -1.72 -7.44 -11.85
N ALA A 191 -2.99 -7.04 -12.00
CA ALA A 191 -3.69 -7.04 -13.27
C ALA A 191 -2.93 -6.24 -14.33
N CYS A 192 -2.48 -5.03 -13.98
CA CYS A 192 -1.69 -4.16 -14.87
C CYS A 192 -0.37 -4.83 -15.27
N TYR A 193 0.36 -5.43 -14.32
CA TYR A 193 1.59 -6.14 -14.64
C TYR A 193 1.36 -7.29 -15.62
N PHE A 194 0.47 -8.22 -15.29
CA PHE A 194 0.24 -9.42 -16.10
C PHE A 194 -0.35 -9.09 -17.47
N ALA A 195 -1.29 -8.16 -17.56
CA ALA A 195 -1.81 -7.69 -18.84
C ALA A 195 -0.71 -7.06 -19.72
N SER A 196 0.17 -6.25 -19.10
CA SER A 196 1.28 -5.61 -19.82
C SER A 196 2.29 -6.60 -20.40
N ILE A 197 2.37 -7.83 -19.88
CA ILE A 197 3.27 -8.87 -20.40
C ILE A 197 2.53 -9.91 -21.26
N GLY A 198 1.23 -9.70 -21.56
CA GLY A 198 0.45 -10.51 -22.51
C GLY A 198 -0.45 -11.58 -21.89
N THR A 199 -0.59 -11.66 -20.57
CA THR A 199 -1.58 -12.51 -19.90
C THR A 199 -2.98 -11.94 -20.13
N LYS A 200 -3.98 -12.78 -20.47
CA LYS A 200 -5.39 -12.37 -20.51
C LYS A 200 -5.91 -12.18 -19.10
N VAL A 201 -6.29 -10.93 -18.75
CA VAL A 201 -6.69 -10.57 -17.39
C VAL A 201 -8.15 -10.16 -17.31
N THR A 202 -8.89 -10.74 -16.35
CA THR A 202 -10.25 -10.33 -15.98
C THR A 202 -10.29 -9.96 -14.50
N VAL A 203 -10.82 -8.78 -14.18
CA VAL A 203 -11.02 -8.31 -12.81
C VAL A 203 -12.50 -8.42 -12.47
N ILE A 204 -12.83 -9.15 -11.41
CA ILE A 204 -14.20 -9.28 -10.86
C ILE A 204 -14.27 -8.45 -9.59
N GLU A 205 -15.14 -7.43 -9.58
CA GLU A 205 -15.32 -6.51 -8.45
C GLU A 205 -16.79 -6.45 -8.05
N MET A 206 -17.05 -6.62 -6.77
CA MET A 206 -18.39 -6.58 -6.20
C MET A 206 -18.99 -5.17 -6.17
N LEU A 207 -18.14 -4.16 -6.11
CA LEU A 207 -18.55 -2.75 -6.09
C LEU A 207 -18.78 -2.21 -7.51
N PRO A 208 -19.50 -1.07 -7.65
CA PRO A 208 -19.76 -0.45 -8.95
C PRO A 208 -18.54 0.23 -9.59
N LYS A 209 -17.42 0.33 -8.88
CA LYS A 209 -16.17 0.94 -9.36
C LYS A 209 -14.93 0.23 -8.82
N ILE A 210 -13.83 0.34 -9.54
CA ILE A 210 -12.50 -0.13 -9.13
C ILE A 210 -11.82 0.88 -8.18
N ALA A 211 -10.66 0.50 -7.63
CA ALA A 211 -9.76 1.36 -6.85
C ALA A 211 -10.37 1.94 -5.54
N GLY A 212 -11.38 1.30 -4.98
CA GLY A 212 -11.90 1.60 -3.65
C GLY A 212 -12.38 3.05 -3.47
N SER A 213 -11.79 3.77 -2.52
CA SER A 213 -12.15 5.16 -2.17
C SER A 213 -11.58 6.23 -3.12
N THR A 214 -10.85 5.85 -4.17
CA THR A 214 -10.30 6.79 -5.16
C THR A 214 -11.40 7.59 -5.83
N ASP A 215 -11.08 8.84 -6.23
CA ASP A 215 -11.99 9.74 -6.93
C ASP A 215 -12.69 9.05 -8.12
N PRO A 216 -14.01 9.18 -8.27
CA PRO A 216 -14.77 8.50 -9.33
C PRO A 216 -14.29 8.78 -10.76
N GLU A 217 -13.94 10.03 -11.08
CA GLU A 217 -13.45 10.38 -12.41
C GLU A 217 -12.10 9.72 -12.73
N ILE A 218 -11.24 9.59 -11.71
CA ILE A 218 -9.99 8.84 -11.83
C ILE A 218 -10.28 7.36 -12.09
N CYS A 219 -11.21 6.75 -11.33
CA CYS A 219 -11.60 5.36 -11.53
C CYS A 219 -12.13 5.08 -12.94
N GLU A 220 -12.96 5.99 -13.47
CA GLU A 220 -13.47 5.90 -14.85
C GLU A 220 -12.35 6.00 -15.88
N LEU A 221 -11.43 6.93 -15.71
CA LEU A 221 -10.28 7.09 -16.62
C LEU A 221 -9.39 5.86 -16.59
N LEU A 222 -9.09 5.32 -15.40
CA LEU A 222 -8.33 4.08 -15.25
C LEU A 222 -9.00 2.92 -15.97
N MET A 223 -10.29 2.71 -15.72
CA MET A 223 -11.02 1.60 -16.33
C MET A 223 -11.05 1.69 -17.85
N ARG A 224 -11.27 2.89 -18.40
CA ARG A 224 -11.19 3.11 -19.87
C ARG A 224 -9.79 2.80 -20.40
N THR A 225 -8.75 3.18 -19.68
CA THR A 225 -7.36 2.94 -20.07
C THR A 225 -7.03 1.45 -20.02
N TYR A 226 -7.42 0.76 -18.96
CA TYR A 226 -7.15 -0.66 -18.79
C TYR A 226 -7.90 -1.54 -19.80
N LYS A 227 -9.15 -1.18 -20.14
CA LYS A 227 -9.89 -1.85 -21.23
C LYS A 227 -9.19 -1.71 -22.58
N LYS A 228 -8.61 -0.53 -22.88
CA LYS A 228 -7.79 -0.34 -24.08
C LYS A 228 -6.50 -1.15 -24.06
N GLN A 229 -5.98 -1.47 -22.87
CA GLN A 229 -4.83 -2.34 -22.68
C GLN A 229 -5.19 -3.85 -22.65
N GLY A 230 -6.44 -4.20 -22.96
CA GLY A 230 -6.90 -5.60 -23.07
C GLY A 230 -7.35 -6.25 -21.78
N MET A 231 -7.59 -5.49 -20.70
CA MET A 231 -8.16 -6.03 -19.46
C MET A 231 -9.69 -6.01 -19.51
N ASP A 232 -10.30 -7.08 -19.03
CA ASP A 232 -11.74 -7.20 -18.84
C ASP A 232 -12.14 -6.89 -17.39
N PHE A 233 -13.35 -6.29 -17.21
CA PHE A 233 -13.88 -5.92 -15.91
C PHE A 233 -15.33 -6.35 -15.75
N CYS A 234 -15.63 -7.11 -14.69
CA CYS A 234 -16.98 -7.45 -14.25
C CYS A 234 -17.23 -6.68 -12.93
N LEU A 235 -17.97 -5.57 -13.02
CA LEU A 235 -18.36 -4.75 -11.86
C LEU A 235 -19.75 -5.15 -11.36
N ASN A 236 -20.08 -4.81 -10.09
CA ASN A 236 -21.29 -5.26 -9.42
C ASN A 236 -21.43 -6.78 -9.50
N ALA A 237 -20.32 -7.49 -9.54
CA ALA A 237 -20.22 -8.92 -9.80
C ALA A 237 -19.74 -9.66 -8.53
N ARG A 238 -20.58 -10.60 -8.05
CA ARG A 238 -20.30 -11.39 -6.87
C ARG A 238 -19.78 -12.75 -7.24
N VAL A 239 -18.57 -13.08 -6.80
CA VAL A 239 -18.03 -14.43 -6.95
C VAL A 239 -18.79 -15.39 -6.04
N GLU A 240 -19.29 -16.48 -6.60
CA GLU A 240 -20.08 -17.53 -5.94
C GLU A 240 -19.28 -18.78 -5.61
N ALA A 241 -18.36 -19.15 -6.52
CA ALA A 241 -17.51 -20.31 -6.34
C ALA A 241 -16.22 -20.20 -7.18
N VAL A 242 -15.21 -20.94 -6.76
CA VAL A 242 -14.01 -21.23 -7.56
C VAL A 242 -13.97 -22.73 -7.76
N THR A 243 -13.81 -23.19 -9.01
CA THR A 243 -13.61 -24.59 -9.36
C THR A 243 -12.12 -24.88 -9.54
N GLU A 244 -11.76 -26.05 -10.05
CA GLU A 244 -10.37 -26.38 -10.36
C GLU A 244 -9.81 -25.57 -11.55
N ARG A 245 -10.67 -24.99 -12.42
CA ARG A 245 -10.29 -24.35 -13.68
C ARG A 245 -11.03 -23.07 -13.99
N SER A 246 -11.94 -22.63 -13.13
CA SER A 246 -12.81 -21.48 -13.41
C SER A 246 -13.22 -20.72 -12.17
N VAL A 247 -13.73 -19.52 -12.39
CA VAL A 247 -14.41 -18.69 -11.39
C VAL A 247 -15.86 -18.51 -11.83
N VAL A 248 -16.78 -18.81 -10.92
CA VAL A 248 -18.23 -18.62 -11.10
C VAL A 248 -18.64 -17.36 -10.37
N TYR A 249 -19.33 -16.45 -11.05
CA TYR A 249 -19.86 -15.23 -10.46
C TYR A 249 -21.24 -14.90 -10.99
N SER A 250 -21.93 -13.99 -10.33
CA SER A 250 -23.22 -13.43 -10.76
C SER A 250 -23.18 -11.92 -10.78
N ASP A 251 -23.91 -11.33 -11.73
CA ASP A 251 -24.19 -9.91 -11.85
C ASP A 251 -25.67 -9.69 -12.25
N ALA A 252 -26.03 -8.47 -12.65
CA ALA A 252 -27.41 -8.14 -13.06
C ALA A 252 -27.89 -8.92 -14.29
N SER A 253 -26.99 -9.47 -15.11
CA SER A 253 -27.31 -10.25 -16.32
C SER A 253 -27.46 -11.75 -16.04
N GLY A 254 -27.10 -12.20 -14.86
CA GLY A 254 -27.24 -13.59 -14.43
C GLY A 254 -25.95 -14.21 -13.90
N ARG A 255 -25.88 -15.53 -14.00
CA ARG A 255 -24.75 -16.34 -13.55
C ARG A 255 -23.80 -16.61 -14.70
N HIS A 256 -22.50 -16.43 -14.45
CA HIS A 256 -21.44 -16.55 -15.43
C HIS A 256 -20.34 -17.46 -14.91
N GLU A 257 -19.54 -18.01 -15.82
CA GLU A 257 -18.35 -18.79 -15.53
C GLU A 257 -17.20 -18.38 -16.44
N ILE A 258 -16.01 -18.12 -15.86
CA ILE A 258 -14.79 -17.75 -16.59
C ILE A 258 -13.74 -18.83 -16.32
N ALA A 259 -13.33 -19.54 -17.36
CA ALA A 259 -12.17 -20.43 -17.31
C ALA A 259 -10.88 -19.60 -17.26
N CYS A 260 -9.93 -19.99 -16.42
CA CYS A 260 -8.66 -19.30 -16.27
C CYS A 260 -7.52 -20.21 -15.83
N GLY A 261 -6.28 -19.78 -16.10
CA GLY A 261 -5.08 -20.51 -15.68
C GLY A 261 -4.77 -20.33 -14.20
N ARG A 262 -5.04 -19.14 -13.65
CA ARG A 262 -4.82 -18.82 -12.22
C ARG A 262 -5.83 -17.80 -11.72
N VAL A 263 -6.01 -17.78 -10.41
CA VAL A 263 -6.87 -16.80 -9.71
C VAL A 263 -6.04 -16.04 -8.69
N LEU A 264 -6.06 -14.70 -8.77
CA LEU A 264 -5.56 -13.83 -7.68
C LEU A 264 -6.70 -13.49 -6.72
N LEU A 265 -6.56 -13.85 -5.46
CA LEU A 265 -7.45 -13.42 -4.40
C LEU A 265 -6.93 -12.11 -3.79
N SER A 266 -7.59 -11.00 -4.09
CA SER A 266 -7.27 -9.64 -3.62
C SER A 266 -8.49 -8.95 -3.00
N ALA A 267 -9.28 -9.71 -2.23
CA ALA A 267 -10.54 -9.28 -1.59
C ALA A 267 -10.32 -8.41 -0.32
N GLY A 268 -9.14 -7.84 -0.15
CA GLY A 268 -8.79 -6.97 0.97
C GLY A 268 -7.80 -7.57 1.96
N ARG A 269 -7.50 -6.79 3.00
CA ARG A 269 -6.62 -7.18 4.11
C ARG A 269 -7.32 -6.91 5.44
N ARG A 270 -6.93 -7.65 6.47
CA ARG A 270 -7.40 -7.44 7.85
C ARG A 270 -6.22 -7.41 8.80
N ALA A 271 -6.33 -6.66 9.90
CA ALA A 271 -5.38 -6.69 10.99
C ALA A 271 -5.14 -8.13 11.46
N ASP A 272 -3.91 -8.45 11.79
CA ASP A 272 -3.53 -9.81 12.21
C ASP A 272 -2.83 -9.75 13.55
N VAL A 273 -3.55 -10.11 14.61
CA VAL A 273 -3.05 -10.27 15.98
C VAL A 273 -3.05 -11.74 16.41
N THR A 274 -3.27 -12.65 15.45
CA THR A 274 -3.35 -14.09 15.70
C THR A 274 -2.03 -14.60 16.30
N GLY A 275 -2.12 -15.38 17.38
CA GLY A 275 -0.97 -15.95 18.05
C GLY A 275 -0.24 -15.02 19.00
N LEU A 276 -0.53 -13.71 19.00
CA LEU A 276 0.11 -12.75 19.92
C LEU A 276 -0.32 -12.92 21.37
N ASN A 277 -1.50 -13.50 21.64
CA ASN A 277 -2.10 -13.64 23.00
C ASN A 277 -2.37 -12.27 23.65
N VAL A 278 -2.95 -11.34 22.88
CA VAL A 278 -3.22 -9.95 23.33
C VAL A 278 -4.18 -9.90 24.51
N GLU A 279 -5.03 -10.90 24.66
CA GLU A 279 -5.98 -11.10 25.75
C GLU A 279 -5.29 -11.27 27.11
N ALA A 280 -4.05 -11.80 27.17
CA ALA A 280 -3.28 -11.91 28.40
C ALA A 280 -3.00 -10.56 29.08
N LEU A 281 -3.08 -9.47 28.33
CA LEU A 281 -2.93 -8.11 28.84
C LEU A 281 -4.25 -7.31 28.82
N GLY A 282 -5.35 -7.90 28.38
CA GLY A 282 -6.62 -7.20 28.21
C GLY A 282 -6.58 -6.08 27.15
N ILE A 283 -5.78 -6.25 26.11
CA ILE A 283 -5.66 -5.27 25.01
C ILE A 283 -6.99 -5.22 24.24
N ALA A 284 -7.55 -4.01 24.11
CA ALA A 284 -8.82 -3.80 23.43
C ALA A 284 -8.71 -3.98 21.91
N LEU A 285 -9.64 -4.74 21.37
CA LEU A 285 -9.78 -4.95 19.91
C LEU A 285 -11.11 -4.39 19.41
N GLU A 286 -11.09 -3.79 18.24
CA GLU A 286 -12.27 -3.43 17.46
C GLU A 286 -12.17 -4.08 16.08
N ARG A 287 -13.16 -4.92 15.71
CA ARG A 287 -13.16 -5.68 14.44
C ARG A 287 -11.87 -6.46 14.19
N GLY A 288 -11.23 -6.96 15.26
CA GLY A 288 -9.99 -7.70 15.22
C GLY A 288 -8.71 -6.87 15.12
N ALA A 289 -8.82 -5.55 15.11
CA ALA A 289 -7.69 -4.62 15.11
C ALA A 289 -7.46 -4.04 16.52
N VAL A 290 -6.21 -3.75 16.86
CA VAL A 290 -5.83 -3.14 18.15
C VAL A 290 -6.31 -1.68 18.19
N VAL A 291 -7.08 -1.33 19.21
CA VAL A 291 -7.54 0.04 19.42
C VAL A 291 -6.38 0.92 19.90
N THR A 292 -6.16 2.05 19.21
CA THR A 292 -5.10 3.01 19.58
C THR A 292 -5.63 4.45 19.57
N ASP A 293 -5.03 5.27 20.42
CA ASP A 293 -5.18 6.73 20.37
C ASP A 293 -4.29 7.37 19.26
N ARG A 294 -4.22 8.71 19.24
CA ARG A 294 -3.38 9.43 18.26
C ARG A 294 -1.88 9.37 18.55
N GLN A 295 -1.49 8.92 19.73
CA GLN A 295 -0.12 8.65 20.16
C GLN A 295 0.29 7.18 19.96
N MET A 296 -0.58 6.38 19.31
CA MET A 296 -0.44 4.94 19.13
C MET A 296 -0.52 4.11 20.41
N ARG A 297 -0.92 4.70 21.54
CA ARG A 297 -1.10 4.00 22.80
C ARG A 297 -2.33 3.10 22.73
N THR A 298 -2.22 1.91 23.31
CA THR A 298 -3.38 1.05 23.56
C THR A 298 -4.06 1.43 24.88
N ASN A 299 -5.11 0.72 25.26
CA ASN A 299 -5.70 0.84 26.59
C ASN A 299 -4.80 0.33 27.74
N VAL A 300 -3.69 -0.34 27.42
CA VAL A 300 -2.74 -0.87 28.41
C VAL A 300 -1.53 0.07 28.49
N PRO A 301 -1.28 0.73 29.63
CA PRO A 301 -0.12 1.61 29.80
C PRO A 301 1.20 0.86 29.53
N GLY A 302 2.07 1.45 28.70
CA GLY A 302 3.33 0.85 28.27
C GLY A 302 3.21 -0.05 27.04
N VAL A 303 2.02 -0.12 26.40
CA VAL A 303 1.81 -0.87 25.17
C VAL A 303 1.33 0.04 24.04
N TRP A 304 2.01 0.00 22.90
CA TRP A 304 1.65 0.70 21.65
C TRP A 304 1.36 -0.30 20.54
N ALA A 305 0.59 0.12 19.53
CA ALA A 305 0.39 -0.66 18.32
C ALA A 305 0.55 0.23 17.08
N VAL A 306 1.34 -0.23 16.09
CA VAL A 306 1.70 0.52 14.89
C VAL A 306 1.54 -0.33 13.63
N GLY A 307 1.17 0.31 12.53
CA GLY A 307 0.94 -0.34 11.24
C GLY A 307 -0.40 -1.06 11.17
N ASP A 308 -0.52 -1.97 10.21
CA ASP A 308 -1.79 -2.60 9.84
C ASP A 308 -2.54 -3.27 10.99
N CYS A 309 -1.87 -3.65 12.08
CA CYS A 309 -2.50 -4.31 13.22
C CYS A 309 -3.47 -3.39 14.00
N ASN A 310 -3.37 -2.06 13.83
CA ASN A 310 -4.34 -1.11 14.39
C ASN A 310 -5.56 -0.86 13.48
N GLY A 311 -5.56 -1.40 12.25
CA GLY A 311 -6.71 -1.37 11.33
C GLY A 311 -7.08 0.01 10.75
N LYS A 312 -6.29 1.06 10.99
CA LYS A 312 -6.65 2.43 10.58
C LYS A 312 -6.36 2.72 9.11
N LEU A 313 -5.08 2.73 8.72
CA LEU A 313 -4.68 2.99 7.33
C LEU A 313 -3.49 2.09 6.96
N MET A 314 -3.78 1.00 6.25
CA MET A 314 -2.83 -0.07 5.95
C MET A 314 -1.87 0.31 4.82
N LEU A 315 -0.99 1.29 5.08
CA LEU A 315 0.06 1.76 4.16
C LEU A 315 1.42 1.76 4.87
N ALA A 316 2.48 1.39 4.16
CA ALA A 316 3.82 1.28 4.74
C ALA A 316 4.33 2.62 5.32
N HIS A 317 4.10 3.73 4.60
CA HIS A 317 4.50 5.05 5.06
C HIS A 317 3.62 5.59 6.22
N THR A 318 2.38 5.13 6.34
CA THR A 318 1.56 5.35 7.54
C THR A 318 2.20 4.65 8.74
N ALA A 319 2.56 3.37 8.58
CA ALA A 319 3.23 2.61 9.62
C ALA A 319 4.58 3.23 10.04
N TYR A 320 5.33 3.85 9.11
CA TYR A 320 6.53 4.62 9.45
C TYR A 320 6.21 5.79 10.37
N ARG A 321 5.21 6.59 9.99
CA ARG A 321 4.82 7.76 10.81
C ARG A 321 4.27 7.35 12.18
N GLU A 322 3.48 6.29 12.24
CA GLU A 322 2.98 5.73 13.49
C GLU A 322 4.11 5.24 14.39
N ALA A 323 5.14 4.59 13.83
CA ALA A 323 6.33 4.16 14.57
C ALA A 323 7.11 5.35 15.17
N GLU A 324 7.27 6.44 14.40
CA GLU A 324 7.89 7.67 14.89
C GLU A 324 7.10 8.30 16.04
N VAL A 325 5.77 8.37 15.90
CA VAL A 325 4.87 8.89 16.94
C VAL A 325 4.97 8.05 18.21
N ALA A 326 4.93 6.72 18.10
CA ALA A 326 5.04 5.83 19.24
C ALA A 326 6.39 6.00 19.96
N VAL A 327 7.50 6.07 19.24
CA VAL A 327 8.83 6.27 19.84
C VAL A 327 8.94 7.66 20.47
N ASN A 328 8.43 8.71 19.82
CA ASN A 328 8.41 10.06 20.39
C ASN A 328 7.62 10.12 21.70
N ASP A 329 6.48 9.43 21.75
CA ASP A 329 5.67 9.33 22.96
C ASP A 329 6.42 8.58 24.10
N MET A 330 7.08 7.45 23.80
CA MET A 330 7.92 6.71 24.75
C MET A 330 9.05 7.57 25.35
N LEU A 331 9.54 8.54 24.57
CA LEU A 331 10.61 9.47 24.96
C LEU A 331 10.07 10.77 25.61
N GLY A 332 8.76 10.85 25.87
CA GLY A 332 8.11 12.04 26.47
C GLY A 332 8.00 13.24 25.52
N LYS A 333 8.19 13.07 24.23
CA LYS A 333 8.03 14.13 23.24
C LYS A 333 6.56 14.26 22.83
N LYS A 334 6.08 15.50 22.66
CA LYS A 334 4.73 15.75 22.14
C LYS A 334 4.68 15.46 20.65
N ASP A 335 3.93 14.45 20.27
CA ASP A 335 3.68 14.07 18.88
C ASP A 335 2.33 13.37 18.76
N ALA A 336 1.72 13.41 17.58
CA ALA A 336 0.47 12.72 17.30
C ALA A 336 0.33 12.50 15.79
N ILE A 337 -0.27 11.38 15.40
CA ILE A 337 -0.57 11.16 13.99
C ILE A 337 -1.80 11.97 13.55
N ASP A 338 -1.73 12.47 12.33
CA ASP A 338 -2.86 13.03 11.60
C ASP A 338 -3.01 12.31 10.27
N TYR A 339 -4.09 11.55 10.14
CA TYR A 339 -4.37 10.75 8.94
C TYR A 339 -4.94 11.58 7.79
N SER A 340 -5.31 12.84 8.00
CA SER A 340 -6.01 13.68 7.00
C SER A 340 -5.17 14.05 5.77
N PHE A 341 -3.84 13.95 5.86
CA PHE A 341 -2.92 14.32 4.77
C PHE A 341 -1.93 13.20 4.40
N ILE A 342 -2.24 11.95 4.75
CA ILE A 342 -1.42 10.80 4.33
C ILE A 342 -1.74 10.49 2.87
N PRO A 343 -0.76 10.55 1.95
CA PRO A 343 -1.00 10.27 0.55
C PRO A 343 -1.22 8.78 0.29
N SER A 344 -2.01 8.47 -0.73
CA SER A 344 -2.16 7.12 -1.27
C SER A 344 -1.75 7.09 -2.74
N VAL A 345 -1.18 5.97 -3.18
CA VAL A 345 -0.68 5.81 -4.55
C VAL A 345 -1.06 4.44 -5.10
N ILE A 346 -1.43 4.41 -6.39
CA ILE A 346 -1.59 3.20 -7.20
C ILE A 346 -0.55 3.26 -8.31
N TYR A 347 0.35 2.29 -8.36
CA TYR A 347 1.53 2.31 -9.24
C TYR A 347 1.29 1.64 -10.61
N THR A 348 0.07 1.67 -11.08
CA THR A 348 -0.28 1.19 -12.43
C THR A 348 0.20 2.13 -13.52
N THR A 349 -0.12 1.85 -14.78
CA THR A 349 0.10 2.75 -15.90
C THR A 349 -1.26 3.13 -16.51
N PRO A 350 -1.73 4.40 -16.32
CA PRO A 350 -1.10 5.50 -15.58
C PRO A 350 -1.09 5.28 -14.05
N GLU A 351 -0.19 5.99 -13.36
CA GLU A 351 -0.17 6.06 -11.89
C GLU A 351 -1.34 6.92 -11.38
N VAL A 352 -1.77 6.66 -10.15
CA VAL A 352 -2.71 7.51 -9.40
C VAL A 352 -2.08 7.92 -8.09
N ALA A 353 -2.25 9.17 -7.69
CA ALA A 353 -1.85 9.63 -6.37
C ALA A 353 -2.89 10.60 -5.81
N CYS A 354 -3.25 10.41 -4.54
CA CYS A 354 -4.30 11.16 -3.86
C CYS A 354 -3.85 11.56 -2.47
N VAL A 355 -4.26 12.74 -2.01
CA VAL A 355 -4.09 13.19 -0.63
C VAL A 355 -5.23 14.12 -0.24
N GLY A 356 -5.68 14.03 1.01
CA GLY A 356 -6.71 14.90 1.58
C GLY A 356 -8.14 14.51 1.17
N GLU A 357 -9.03 15.49 1.16
CA GLU A 357 -10.46 15.29 0.93
C GLU A 357 -10.78 15.00 -0.54
N THR A 358 -11.74 14.10 -0.75
CA THR A 358 -12.44 13.94 -2.02
C THR A 358 -13.65 14.89 -2.06
N GLU A 359 -14.27 15.10 -3.23
CA GLU A 359 -15.52 15.87 -3.33
C GLU A 359 -16.63 15.28 -2.46
N GLN A 360 -16.67 13.94 -2.35
CA GLN A 360 -17.64 13.25 -1.52
C GLN A 360 -17.37 13.51 -0.04
N SER A 361 -16.15 13.26 0.45
CA SER A 361 -15.81 13.45 1.86
C SER A 361 -15.90 14.94 2.29
N ALA A 362 -15.58 15.87 1.39
CA ALA A 362 -15.76 17.30 1.63
C ALA A 362 -17.24 17.65 1.82
N ARG A 363 -18.13 17.10 0.97
CA ARG A 363 -19.60 17.26 1.13
C ARG A 363 -20.11 16.69 2.44
N GLU A 364 -19.68 15.48 2.78
CA GLU A 364 -20.07 14.80 4.04
C GLU A 364 -19.65 15.60 5.29
N LYS A 365 -18.52 16.29 5.20
CA LYS A 365 -18.00 17.19 6.26
C LYS A 365 -18.58 18.60 6.22
N GLY A 366 -19.42 18.92 5.24
CA GLY A 366 -20.01 20.25 5.08
C GLY A 366 -19.00 21.33 4.69
N LEU A 367 -17.90 20.99 4.03
CA LEU A 367 -16.91 21.93 3.53
C LEU A 367 -17.41 22.63 2.27
N ASP A 368 -17.28 23.97 2.22
CA ASP A 368 -17.54 24.74 0.99
C ASP A 368 -16.28 24.74 0.11
N VAL A 369 -16.23 23.76 -0.80
CA VAL A 369 -15.07 23.59 -1.67
C VAL A 369 -15.32 24.04 -3.10
N GLN A 370 -14.32 24.71 -3.68
CA GLN A 370 -14.18 24.87 -5.12
C GLN A 370 -13.30 23.75 -5.64
N VAL A 371 -13.74 23.11 -6.73
CA VAL A 371 -12.99 22.06 -7.40
C VAL A 371 -12.46 22.59 -8.72
N VAL A 372 -11.17 22.43 -8.96
CA VAL A 372 -10.54 22.73 -10.24
C VAL A 372 -9.87 21.49 -10.80
N LYS A 373 -9.77 21.40 -12.12
CA LYS A 373 -9.17 20.27 -12.82
C LYS A 373 -8.23 20.78 -13.91
N ALA A 374 -6.94 20.54 -13.75
CA ALA A 374 -5.90 20.88 -14.71
C ALA A 374 -5.49 19.62 -15.49
N PRO A 375 -5.62 19.60 -16.82
CA PRO A 375 -5.10 18.50 -17.63
C PRO A 375 -3.58 18.36 -17.45
N MET A 376 -3.06 17.12 -17.38
CA MET A 376 -1.62 16.87 -17.34
C MET A 376 -0.89 17.47 -18.56
N ALA A 377 -1.60 17.63 -19.68
CA ALA A 377 -1.09 18.25 -20.89
C ALA A 377 -0.68 19.73 -20.75
N LEU A 378 -1.02 20.38 -19.64
CA LEU A 378 -0.49 21.73 -19.32
C LEU A 378 1.01 21.68 -18.95
N SER A 379 1.54 20.52 -18.60
CA SER A 379 2.98 20.32 -18.43
C SER A 379 3.63 19.93 -19.76
N GLY A 380 4.57 20.77 -20.25
CA GLY A 380 5.34 20.47 -21.46
C GLY A 380 6.18 19.21 -21.31
N ARG A 381 6.73 18.95 -20.12
CA ARG A 381 7.46 17.71 -19.81
C ARG A 381 6.57 16.48 -19.92
N TYR A 382 5.33 16.57 -19.45
CA TYR A 382 4.39 15.46 -19.57
C TYR A 382 4.09 15.12 -21.02
N LEU A 383 3.83 16.14 -21.85
CA LEU A 383 3.57 15.95 -23.29
C LEU A 383 4.78 15.38 -24.05
N ALA A 384 5.99 15.80 -23.69
CA ALA A 384 7.21 15.28 -24.32
C ALA A 384 7.37 13.77 -24.10
N GLU A 385 6.90 13.25 -22.99
CA GLU A 385 7.04 11.85 -22.60
C GLU A 385 5.75 11.01 -22.82
N ASN A 386 4.60 11.67 -22.96
CA ASN A 386 3.29 11.01 -23.08
C ASN A 386 2.44 11.70 -24.18
N PRO A 387 2.81 11.61 -25.46
CA PRO A 387 2.17 12.38 -26.53
C PRO A 387 0.68 12.07 -26.72
N LYS A 388 0.24 10.87 -26.33
CA LYS A 388 -1.16 10.44 -26.32
C LYS A 388 -1.71 10.30 -24.90
N GLY A 389 -0.95 10.72 -23.89
CA GLY A 389 -1.29 10.54 -22.49
C GLY A 389 -2.47 11.40 -22.06
N THR A 390 -3.42 10.79 -21.42
CA THR A 390 -4.54 11.46 -20.78
C THR A 390 -4.34 11.38 -19.27
N GLY A 391 -4.53 12.50 -18.60
CA GLY A 391 -4.42 12.58 -17.15
C GLY A 391 -4.80 13.96 -16.69
N PHE A 392 -5.00 14.11 -15.41
CA PHE A 392 -5.34 15.40 -14.81
C PHE A 392 -4.89 15.48 -13.36
N CYS A 393 -4.79 16.71 -12.86
CA CYS A 393 -4.70 17.06 -11.45
C CYS A 393 -6.03 17.70 -11.05
N LYS A 394 -6.75 17.10 -10.11
CA LYS A 394 -7.94 17.68 -9.46
C LYS A 394 -7.50 18.24 -8.12
N LEU A 395 -7.85 19.49 -7.84
CA LEU A 395 -7.53 20.19 -6.61
C LEU A 395 -8.82 20.70 -5.96
N LEU A 396 -8.96 20.49 -4.65
CA LEU A 396 -10.06 20.96 -3.83
C LEU A 396 -9.59 22.10 -2.95
N TYR A 397 -10.23 23.25 -3.10
CA TYR A 397 -9.96 24.48 -2.35
C TYR A 397 -11.10 24.79 -1.40
N ASP A 398 -10.80 24.87 -0.11
CA ASP A 398 -11.75 25.34 0.93
C ASP A 398 -11.83 26.86 0.88
N ARG A 399 -13.01 27.38 0.45
CA ARG A 399 -13.25 28.81 0.32
C ARG A 399 -13.21 29.54 1.66
N LYS A 400 -13.68 28.89 2.73
CA LYS A 400 -13.71 29.47 4.07
C LYS A 400 -12.31 29.64 4.65
N ASN A 401 -11.51 28.60 4.59
CA ASN A 401 -10.15 28.59 5.15
C ASN A 401 -9.09 29.03 4.14
N ARG A 402 -9.46 29.22 2.87
CA ARG A 402 -8.63 29.71 1.76
C ARG A 402 -7.40 28.84 1.51
N CYS A 403 -7.51 27.53 1.74
CA CYS A 403 -6.41 26.58 1.61
C CYS A 403 -6.80 25.35 0.78
N VAL A 404 -5.79 24.62 0.30
CA VAL A 404 -5.97 23.33 -0.39
C VAL A 404 -6.29 22.27 0.64
N VAL A 405 -7.35 21.51 0.43
CA VAL A 405 -7.80 20.43 1.32
C VAL A 405 -7.75 19.06 0.66
N GLY A 406 -7.57 18.98 -0.65
CA GLY A 406 -7.43 17.71 -1.36
C GLY A 406 -6.77 17.89 -2.72
N VAL A 407 -5.93 16.90 -3.11
CA VAL A 407 -5.32 16.82 -4.44
C VAL A 407 -5.35 15.38 -4.93
N HIS A 408 -5.88 15.15 -6.12
CA HIS A 408 -6.04 13.85 -6.74
C HIS A 408 -5.49 13.90 -8.17
N MET A 409 -4.53 13.04 -8.47
CA MET A 409 -3.83 13.07 -9.75
C MET A 409 -3.84 11.70 -10.42
N VAL A 410 -3.89 11.70 -11.74
CA VAL A 410 -3.71 10.52 -12.57
C VAL A 410 -2.80 10.86 -13.75
N GLY A 411 -1.70 10.12 -13.91
CA GLY A 411 -0.69 10.36 -14.94
C GLY A 411 0.67 9.82 -14.57
N SER A 412 1.68 10.04 -15.40
CA SER A 412 3.07 9.66 -15.10
C SER A 412 3.64 10.56 -14.01
N TYR A 413 4.48 10.00 -13.12
CA TYR A 413 5.18 10.68 -12.03
C TYR A 413 4.31 11.25 -10.90
N VAL A 414 3.01 10.98 -10.89
CA VAL A 414 2.15 11.49 -9.81
C VAL A 414 2.53 10.92 -8.45
N SER A 415 3.10 9.71 -8.41
CA SER A 415 3.66 9.10 -7.20
C SER A 415 4.83 9.90 -6.61
N GLU A 416 5.63 10.56 -7.46
CA GLU A 416 6.81 11.32 -7.04
C GLU A 416 6.48 12.77 -6.66
N ILE A 417 5.40 13.33 -7.19
CA ILE A 417 5.04 14.73 -6.93
C ILE A 417 3.98 14.92 -5.84
N ILE A 418 3.28 13.84 -5.43
CA ILE A 418 2.19 13.90 -4.45
C ILE A 418 2.64 14.40 -3.08
N TYR A 419 3.90 14.20 -2.69
CA TYR A 419 4.39 14.68 -1.40
C TYR A 419 4.32 16.21 -1.28
N GLY A 420 4.56 16.94 -2.38
CA GLY A 420 4.41 18.40 -2.42
C GLY A 420 2.96 18.81 -2.17
N ALA A 421 2.00 18.10 -2.77
CA ALA A 421 0.57 18.29 -2.52
C ALA A 421 0.20 17.95 -1.06
N ALA A 422 0.79 16.88 -0.49
CA ALA A 422 0.60 16.53 0.92
C ALA A 422 1.11 17.64 1.86
N MET A 423 2.23 18.28 1.53
CA MET A 423 2.74 19.45 2.27
C MET A 423 1.77 20.64 2.19
N MET A 424 1.15 20.88 1.03
CA MET A 424 0.14 21.95 0.87
C MET A 424 -1.09 21.69 1.74
N VAL A 425 -1.63 20.46 1.71
CA VAL A 425 -2.78 20.05 2.51
C VAL A 425 -2.47 20.11 4.01
N HIS A 426 -1.28 19.64 4.41
CA HIS A 426 -0.85 19.65 5.81
C HIS A 426 -0.65 21.07 6.36
N SER A 427 0.04 21.92 5.61
CA SER A 427 0.40 23.26 6.07
C SER A 427 -0.79 24.19 6.17
N LYS A 428 -1.88 23.90 5.45
CA LYS A 428 -3.08 24.74 5.37
C LYS A 428 -2.77 26.21 5.02
N LEU A 429 -1.69 26.43 4.29
CA LEU A 429 -1.31 27.77 3.85
C LEU A 429 -2.36 28.33 2.90
N PRO A 430 -2.73 29.62 3.04
CA PRO A 430 -3.57 30.29 2.07
C PRO A 430 -2.97 30.21 0.66
N VAL A 431 -3.80 29.97 -0.36
CA VAL A 431 -3.38 29.80 -1.75
C VAL A 431 -2.50 30.95 -2.24
N GLN A 432 -2.77 32.19 -1.81
CA GLN A 432 -1.94 33.37 -2.09
C GLN A 432 -0.47 33.30 -1.61
N HIS A 433 -0.12 32.28 -0.83
CA HIS A 433 1.27 31.96 -0.46
C HIS A 433 1.82 30.83 -1.31
N LEU A 434 0.96 29.91 -1.75
CA LEU A 434 1.32 28.77 -2.60
C LEU A 434 1.61 29.19 -4.04
N ASP A 435 0.90 30.20 -4.57
CA ASP A 435 1.10 30.78 -5.90
C ASP A 435 2.47 31.45 -6.09
N LYS A 436 3.15 31.81 -4.98
CA LYS A 436 4.50 32.39 -4.97
C LYS A 436 5.62 31.35 -4.97
N ILE A 437 5.28 30.06 -4.80
CA ILE A 437 6.27 28.99 -4.81
C ILE A 437 6.77 28.79 -6.25
N VAL A 438 8.09 28.77 -6.42
CA VAL A 438 8.70 28.51 -7.73
C VAL A 438 8.73 27.03 -7.98
N PHE A 439 8.05 26.59 -9.05
CA PHE A 439 8.12 25.23 -9.56
C PHE A 439 9.23 25.14 -10.61
N PRO A 440 10.08 24.11 -10.61
CA PRO A 440 11.11 23.97 -11.62
C PRO A 440 10.49 23.66 -12.99
N HIS A 441 11.05 24.28 -14.04
CA HIS A 441 10.63 24.11 -15.43
C HIS A 441 11.74 23.49 -16.29
N PRO A 442 11.46 22.47 -17.13
CA PRO A 442 10.16 21.80 -17.30
C PRO A 442 10.03 20.58 -16.38
N THR A 443 8.93 20.47 -15.67
CA THR A 443 8.60 19.29 -14.82
C THR A 443 7.11 18.92 -14.91
N VAL A 444 6.78 17.65 -14.61
CA VAL A 444 5.39 17.22 -14.51
C VAL A 444 4.69 17.86 -13.30
N GLY A 445 5.43 18.21 -12.25
CA GLY A 445 4.91 18.88 -11.05
C GLY A 445 4.25 20.24 -11.31
N GLU A 446 4.57 20.89 -12.45
CA GLU A 446 3.95 22.15 -12.85
C GLU A 446 2.43 22.05 -13.02
N VAL A 447 1.87 20.84 -13.24
CA VAL A 447 0.41 20.65 -13.30
C VAL A 447 -0.28 21.08 -12.00
N VAL A 448 0.38 20.93 -10.84
CA VAL A 448 -0.15 21.38 -9.54
C VAL A 448 -0.17 22.92 -9.50
N ARG A 449 0.88 23.56 -10.00
CA ARG A 449 0.95 25.02 -10.15
C ARG A 449 -0.18 25.53 -11.07
N GLU A 450 -0.35 24.90 -12.22
CA GLU A 450 -1.43 25.27 -13.15
C GLU A 450 -2.82 25.09 -12.51
N ALA A 451 -3.01 24.03 -11.70
CA ALA A 451 -4.24 23.84 -10.95
C ALA A 451 -4.49 24.97 -9.92
N LEU A 452 -3.44 25.47 -9.24
CA LEU A 452 -3.56 26.60 -8.32
C LEU A 452 -3.98 27.90 -9.06
N PHE A 453 -3.51 28.12 -10.28
CA PHE A 453 -3.88 29.30 -11.09
C PHE A 453 -5.30 29.23 -11.68
N LEU A 454 -5.98 28.09 -11.59
CA LEU A 454 -7.38 27.96 -11.98
C LEU A 454 -8.37 28.31 -10.84
N LEU A 455 -7.86 28.58 -9.63
CA LEU A 455 -8.67 29.04 -8.50
C LEU A 455 -8.98 30.52 -8.61
#